data_1f567c26066fa64e4797f441181db8b4
#
_entry.id   1f567c26066fa64e4797f441181db8b4
#
_cell.length_a   1.000
_cell.length_b   1.000
_cell.length_c   1.000
_cell.angle_alpha   90.00
_cell.angle_beta   90.00
_cell.angle_gamma   90.00
#
_symmetry.space_group_name_H-M   'P 1'
#
loop_
_entity.id
_entity.type
_entity.pdbx_description
1 polymer ?
#
loop_
_entity_poly.entity_id
_entity_poly.type
_entity_poly.pdbx_seq_one_letter_code
_entity_poly.pdbx_strand_id
1 'polypeptide(L)'
;NVTSDLYADPVFRTAFDRAAERVDFDLKEVCFTDQQGVLNQTRYTQPCMVAFAVAMTALLKHRGIVPAAAAGLSLGEYSALHAAGVLDAETVTELVAFRGKAMEQAAADKPSSMMAVLGLDRKPLQEACSAASALGCVVIANYNCPGQLVIGGEQAAVAQAAALAKEAGARRCMPLKVSGPFH
;
A
#
# COMPACT_ATOMS: atom_id res chain seq x y z
N ASN A 1 -2.62 5.99 -19.21
CA ASN A 1 -1.92 5.31 -18.11
C ASN A 1 -0.52 5.90 -17.99
N VAL A 2 -0.22 6.57 -16.85
CA VAL A 2 1.06 7.28 -16.63
C VAL A 2 2.28 6.36 -16.85
N THR A 3 2.19 5.09 -16.45
CA THR A 3 3.27 4.12 -16.63
C THR A 3 3.54 3.87 -18.11
N SER A 4 2.51 3.71 -18.94
CA SER A 4 2.70 3.51 -20.38
C SER A 4 3.24 4.74 -21.10
N ASP A 5 2.87 5.94 -20.65
CA ASP A 5 3.39 7.19 -21.21
C ASP A 5 4.90 7.36 -20.92
N LEU A 6 5.32 7.03 -19.68
CA LEU A 6 6.73 7.07 -19.27
C LEU A 6 7.55 5.93 -19.86
N TYR A 7 6.93 4.82 -20.19
CA TYR A 7 7.61 3.66 -20.79
C TYR A 7 8.21 3.94 -22.19
N ALA A 8 7.81 5.04 -22.84
CA ALA A 8 8.46 5.51 -24.06
C ALA A 8 9.91 6.00 -23.83
N ASP A 9 10.22 6.47 -22.61
CA ASP A 9 11.59 6.89 -22.24
C ASP A 9 12.48 5.64 -22.03
N PRO A 10 13.62 5.54 -22.73
CA PRO A 10 14.46 4.35 -22.67
C PRO A 10 15.08 4.09 -21.28
N VAL A 11 15.35 5.13 -20.48
CA VAL A 11 15.89 4.98 -19.13
C VAL A 11 14.84 4.38 -18.21
N PHE A 12 13.62 4.93 -18.26
CA PHE A 12 12.49 4.40 -17.50
C PHE A 12 12.19 2.94 -17.89
N ARG A 13 12.09 2.68 -19.20
CA ARG A 13 11.79 1.34 -19.74
C ARG A 13 12.81 0.31 -19.28
N THR A 14 14.11 0.60 -19.42
CA THR A 14 15.17 -0.35 -19.03
C THR A 14 15.09 -0.70 -17.54
N ALA A 15 14.90 0.29 -16.67
CA ALA A 15 14.80 0.06 -15.24
C ALA A 15 13.51 -0.70 -14.87
N PHE A 16 12.39 -0.37 -15.53
CA PHE A 16 11.11 -1.05 -15.34
C PHE A 16 11.16 -2.52 -15.77
N ASP A 17 11.74 -2.80 -16.93
CA ASP A 17 11.87 -4.16 -17.46
C ASP A 17 12.74 -5.04 -16.56
N ARG A 18 13.85 -4.51 -16.04
CA ARG A 18 14.70 -5.23 -15.06
C ARG A 18 13.95 -5.57 -13.77
N ALA A 19 13.12 -4.67 -13.27
CA ALA A 19 12.25 -4.95 -12.14
C ALA A 19 11.19 -6.00 -12.50
N ALA A 20 10.58 -5.92 -13.67
CA ALA A 20 9.57 -6.86 -14.14
C ALA A 20 10.08 -8.31 -14.25
N GLU A 21 11.37 -8.51 -14.52
CA GLU A 21 12.01 -9.84 -14.58
C GLU A 21 12.14 -10.52 -13.20
N ARG A 22 11.89 -9.81 -12.10
CA ARG A 22 12.08 -10.30 -10.73
C ARG A 22 10.81 -10.85 -10.08
N VAL A 23 9.73 -10.97 -10.82
CA VAL A 23 8.45 -11.50 -10.35
C VAL A 23 8.02 -12.70 -11.20
N ASP A 24 7.10 -13.50 -10.67
CA ASP A 24 6.62 -14.74 -11.29
C ASP A 24 5.34 -14.55 -12.13
N PHE A 25 5.04 -13.32 -12.53
CA PHE A 25 3.89 -12.96 -13.35
C PHE A 25 4.26 -11.88 -14.38
N ASP A 26 3.45 -11.70 -15.40
CA ASP A 26 3.66 -10.62 -16.39
C ASP A 26 3.28 -9.27 -15.78
N LEU A 27 4.27 -8.63 -15.13
CA LEU A 27 4.11 -7.33 -14.47
C LEU A 27 3.72 -6.23 -15.46
N LYS A 28 4.20 -6.32 -16.71
CA LYS A 28 3.85 -5.32 -17.75
C LYS A 28 2.39 -5.45 -18.15
N GLU A 29 1.92 -6.69 -18.35
CA GLU A 29 0.50 -6.92 -18.64
C GLU A 29 -0.37 -6.33 -17.52
N VAL A 30 -0.07 -6.67 -16.26
CA VAL A 30 -0.84 -6.18 -15.10
C VAL A 30 -0.78 -4.65 -14.99
N CYS A 31 0.37 -4.00 -15.24
CA CYS A 31 0.49 -2.55 -15.18
C CYS A 31 -0.22 -1.81 -16.32
N PHE A 32 -0.21 -2.36 -17.53
CA PHE A 32 -0.63 -1.63 -18.72
C PHE A 32 -2.07 -1.93 -19.13
N THR A 33 -2.50 -3.17 -19.02
CA THR A 33 -3.79 -3.65 -19.52
C THR A 33 -4.68 -4.26 -18.45
N ASP A 34 -4.09 -4.96 -17.48
CA ASP A 34 -4.77 -5.66 -16.39
C ASP A 34 -6.01 -6.46 -16.85
N GLN A 35 -5.82 -7.29 -17.88
CA GLN A 35 -6.91 -8.06 -18.51
C GLN A 35 -7.64 -8.96 -17.51
N GLN A 36 -6.93 -9.43 -16.49
CA GLN A 36 -7.48 -10.28 -15.44
C GLN A 36 -8.08 -9.50 -14.26
N GLY A 37 -7.91 -8.17 -14.21
CA GLY A 37 -8.41 -7.32 -13.12
C GLY A 37 -7.73 -7.58 -11.78
N VAL A 38 -6.46 -7.97 -11.78
CA VAL A 38 -5.72 -8.39 -10.57
C VAL A 38 -4.87 -7.29 -9.93
N LEU A 39 -4.71 -6.15 -10.60
CA LEU A 39 -3.84 -5.05 -10.14
C LEU A 39 -4.17 -4.59 -8.71
N ASN A 40 -5.42 -4.67 -8.29
CA ASN A 40 -5.87 -4.28 -6.95
C ASN A 40 -5.62 -5.35 -5.87
N GLN A 41 -5.14 -6.54 -6.22
CA GLN A 41 -4.74 -7.56 -5.26
C GLN A 41 -3.33 -7.27 -4.76
N THR A 42 -3.14 -7.32 -3.44
CA THR A 42 -1.89 -6.90 -2.76
C THR A 42 -0.63 -7.55 -3.33
N ARG A 43 -0.68 -8.83 -3.69
CA ARG A 43 0.45 -9.55 -4.28
C ARG A 43 0.92 -8.99 -5.63
N TYR A 44 0.02 -8.37 -6.39
CA TYR A 44 0.33 -7.74 -7.68
C TYR A 44 0.58 -6.24 -7.54
N THR A 45 -0.25 -5.54 -6.74
CA THR A 45 -0.12 -4.10 -6.51
C THR A 45 1.28 -3.71 -6.05
N GLN A 46 1.82 -4.44 -5.06
CA GLN A 46 3.08 -4.05 -4.42
C GLN A 46 4.27 -4.07 -5.39
N PRO A 47 4.56 -5.16 -6.11
CA PRO A 47 5.67 -5.15 -7.07
C PRO A 47 5.43 -4.22 -8.26
N CYS A 48 4.20 -4.04 -8.73
CA CYS A 48 3.89 -3.07 -9.78
C CYS A 48 4.20 -1.63 -9.36
N MET A 49 3.81 -1.24 -8.16
CA MET A 49 4.11 0.09 -7.60
C MET A 49 5.60 0.32 -7.39
N VAL A 50 6.33 -0.70 -6.92
CA VAL A 50 7.78 -0.58 -6.70
C VAL A 50 8.54 -0.59 -8.01
N ALA A 51 8.17 -1.39 -9.00
CA ALA A 51 8.77 -1.33 -10.34
C ALA A 51 8.63 0.06 -10.97
N PHE A 52 7.46 0.69 -10.81
CA PHE A 52 7.27 2.08 -11.22
C PHE A 52 8.21 3.04 -10.46
N ALA A 53 8.31 2.90 -9.13
CA ALA A 53 9.16 3.76 -8.31
C ALA A 53 10.66 3.59 -8.64
N VAL A 54 11.11 2.37 -8.92
CA VAL A 54 12.47 2.03 -9.39
C VAL A 54 12.76 2.75 -10.70
N ALA A 55 11.85 2.62 -11.68
CA ALA A 55 12.00 3.25 -13.00
C ALA A 55 11.99 4.78 -12.91
N MET A 56 11.11 5.37 -12.08
CA MET A 56 11.09 6.80 -11.82
C MET A 56 12.36 7.30 -11.15
N THR A 57 12.90 6.54 -10.19
CA THR A 57 14.16 6.87 -9.52
C THR A 57 15.31 6.90 -10.51
N ALA A 58 15.38 5.91 -11.41
CA ALA A 58 16.39 5.87 -12.47
C ALA A 58 16.27 7.07 -13.43
N LEU A 59 15.04 7.38 -13.87
CA LEU A 59 14.77 8.50 -14.77
C LEU A 59 15.14 9.85 -14.13
N LEU A 60 14.75 10.09 -12.88
CA LEU A 60 15.05 11.33 -12.17
C LEU A 60 16.56 11.50 -11.95
N LYS A 61 17.24 10.43 -11.52
CA LYS A 61 18.71 10.42 -11.38
C LYS A 61 19.40 10.72 -12.73
N HIS A 62 18.94 10.13 -13.83
CA HIS A 62 19.47 10.41 -15.16
C HIS A 62 19.32 11.89 -15.57
N ARG A 63 18.24 12.52 -15.11
CA ARG A 63 18.00 13.96 -15.33
C ARG A 63 18.69 14.88 -14.32
N GLY A 64 19.58 14.35 -13.48
CA GLY A 64 20.33 15.11 -12.48
C GLY A 64 19.54 15.48 -11.22
N ILE A 65 18.35 14.90 -11.05
CA ILE A 65 17.50 15.12 -9.86
C ILE A 65 17.85 14.05 -8.82
N VAL A 66 18.53 14.45 -7.75
CA VAL A 66 18.94 13.56 -6.65
C VAL A 66 18.25 14.02 -5.37
N PRO A 67 17.50 13.16 -4.67
CA PRO A 67 16.85 13.54 -3.43
C PRO A 67 17.89 13.74 -2.31
N ALA A 68 17.69 14.76 -1.48
CA ALA A 68 18.46 14.96 -0.24
C ALA A 68 17.99 14.03 0.88
N ALA A 69 16.73 13.61 0.84
CA ALA A 69 16.12 12.66 1.77
C ALA A 69 14.99 11.89 1.07
N ALA A 70 14.69 10.69 1.57
CA ALA A 70 13.58 9.87 1.10
C ALA A 70 12.79 9.33 2.29
N ALA A 71 11.48 9.31 2.18
CA ALA A 71 10.58 8.74 3.18
C ALA A 71 9.44 7.99 2.49
N GLY A 72 8.86 7.02 3.17
CA GLY A 72 7.75 6.25 2.63
C GLY A 72 6.89 5.63 3.72
N LEU A 73 5.59 5.52 3.45
CA LEU A 73 4.62 4.88 4.32
C LEU A 73 4.36 3.46 3.82
N SER A 74 4.46 2.45 4.69
CA SER A 74 4.18 1.04 4.39
C SER A 74 4.99 0.55 3.17
N LEU A 75 4.37 0.30 2.03
CA LEU A 75 5.05 -0.07 0.79
C LEU A 75 6.06 0.99 0.33
N GLY A 76 5.75 2.26 0.52
CA GLY A 76 6.60 3.38 0.12
C GLY A 76 7.96 3.41 0.81
N GLU A 77 8.11 2.79 1.98
CA GLU A 77 9.40 2.64 2.68
C GLU A 77 10.41 1.88 1.82
N TYR A 78 9.98 0.83 1.12
CA TYR A 78 10.85 0.07 0.20
C TYR A 78 11.32 0.93 -0.98
N SER A 79 10.43 1.74 -1.54
CA SER A 79 10.80 2.71 -2.59
C SER A 79 11.76 3.76 -2.08
N ALA A 80 11.58 4.24 -0.83
CA ALA A 80 12.48 5.20 -0.21
C ALA A 80 13.86 4.58 0.06
N LEU A 81 13.95 3.34 0.52
CA LEU A 81 15.21 2.60 0.70
C LEU A 81 15.94 2.41 -0.63
N HIS A 82 15.22 2.13 -1.72
CA HIS A 82 15.82 2.08 -3.05
C HIS A 82 16.34 3.44 -3.51
N ALA A 83 15.55 4.50 -3.37
CA ALA A 83 15.95 5.84 -3.75
C ALA A 83 17.19 6.33 -2.97
N ALA A 84 17.31 5.94 -1.69
CA ALA A 84 18.45 6.20 -0.83
C ALA A 84 19.69 5.32 -1.13
N GLY A 85 19.57 4.33 -2.02
CA GLY A 85 20.68 3.43 -2.38
C GLY A 85 20.95 2.31 -1.38
N VAL A 86 20.03 2.07 -0.43
CA VAL A 86 20.15 0.97 0.56
C VAL A 86 19.83 -0.38 -0.08
N LEU A 87 18.82 -0.42 -0.96
CA LEU A 87 18.41 -1.60 -1.72
C LEU A 87 18.56 -1.32 -3.22
N ASP A 88 19.14 -2.28 -3.95
CA ASP A 88 19.13 -2.22 -5.41
C ASP A 88 17.74 -2.53 -6.00
N ALA A 89 17.58 -2.33 -7.30
CA ALA A 89 16.32 -2.48 -8.00
C ALA A 89 15.78 -3.92 -7.96
N GLU A 90 16.66 -4.88 -8.09
CA GLU A 90 16.35 -6.30 -8.09
C GLU A 90 15.88 -6.74 -6.71
N THR A 91 16.69 -6.48 -5.69
CA THR A 91 16.40 -6.86 -4.29
C THR A 91 15.11 -6.23 -3.80
N VAL A 92 14.87 -4.94 -4.05
CA VAL A 92 13.65 -4.27 -3.57
C VAL A 92 12.41 -4.87 -4.23
N THR A 93 12.48 -5.24 -5.53
CA THR A 93 11.35 -5.81 -6.24
C THR A 93 11.03 -7.24 -5.74
N GLU A 94 12.05 -8.06 -5.53
CA GLU A 94 11.90 -9.41 -4.96
C GLU A 94 11.32 -9.37 -3.54
N LEU A 95 11.82 -8.46 -2.69
CA LEU A 95 11.32 -8.28 -1.32
C LEU A 95 9.84 -7.89 -1.28
N VAL A 96 9.41 -6.96 -2.12
CA VAL A 96 7.99 -6.55 -2.12
C VAL A 96 7.07 -7.57 -2.79
N ALA A 97 7.57 -8.36 -3.74
CA ALA A 97 6.83 -9.50 -4.26
C ALA A 97 6.61 -10.56 -3.18
N PHE A 98 7.65 -10.89 -2.40
CA PHE A 98 7.53 -11.75 -1.22
C PHE A 98 6.56 -11.16 -0.18
N ARG A 99 6.72 -9.86 0.15
CA ARG A 99 5.86 -9.15 1.10
C ARG A 99 4.38 -9.23 0.68
N GLY A 100 4.07 -8.96 -0.58
CA GLY A 100 2.71 -9.01 -1.11
C GLY A 100 2.06 -10.38 -0.92
N LYS A 101 2.79 -11.46 -1.23
CA LYS A 101 2.35 -12.84 -1.02
C LYS A 101 2.15 -13.17 0.46
N ALA A 102 3.11 -12.80 1.31
CA ALA A 102 3.04 -13.07 2.75
C ALA A 102 1.86 -12.34 3.40
N MET A 103 1.60 -11.08 3.02
CA MET A 103 0.46 -10.31 3.52
C MET A 103 -0.88 -10.91 3.05
N GLU A 104 -0.97 -11.34 1.80
CA GLU A 104 -2.17 -12.01 1.28
C GLU A 104 -2.46 -13.32 2.02
N GLN A 105 -1.43 -14.15 2.24
CA GLN A 105 -1.56 -15.40 3.00
C GLN A 105 -1.99 -15.14 4.45
N ALA A 106 -1.39 -14.15 5.10
CA ALA A 106 -1.75 -13.80 6.48
C ALA A 106 -3.19 -13.29 6.62
N ALA A 107 -3.77 -12.76 5.55
CA ALA A 107 -5.13 -12.23 5.53
C ALA A 107 -6.20 -13.27 5.13
N ALA A 108 -5.79 -14.46 4.64
CA ALA A 108 -6.70 -15.42 4.02
C ALA A 108 -7.67 -16.10 5.00
N ASP A 109 -7.31 -16.19 6.28
CA ASP A 109 -8.01 -17.10 7.23
C ASP A 109 -9.24 -16.48 7.91
N LYS A 110 -9.42 -15.15 7.83
CA LYS A 110 -10.55 -14.49 8.53
C LYS A 110 -11.17 -13.36 7.72
N PRO A 111 -12.51 -13.22 7.72
CA PRO A 111 -13.18 -12.06 7.16
C PRO A 111 -12.68 -10.78 7.86
N SER A 112 -12.01 -9.94 7.10
CA SER A 112 -11.33 -8.76 7.62
C SER A 112 -11.55 -7.56 6.71
N SER A 113 -11.36 -6.36 7.25
CA SER A 113 -11.51 -5.12 6.50
C SER A 113 -10.64 -4.00 7.06
N MET A 114 -10.50 -2.94 6.28
CA MET A 114 -9.92 -1.67 6.71
C MET A 114 -10.86 -0.52 6.37
N MET A 115 -10.87 0.51 7.23
CA MET A 115 -11.73 1.68 7.11
C MET A 115 -10.91 2.95 7.38
N ALA A 116 -10.94 3.89 6.43
CA ALA A 116 -10.41 5.22 6.66
C ALA A 116 -11.42 6.05 7.47
N VAL A 117 -10.95 6.67 8.55
CA VAL A 117 -11.73 7.53 9.44
C VAL A 117 -11.20 8.95 9.32
N LEU A 118 -12.06 9.87 8.89
CA LEU A 118 -11.71 11.26 8.64
C LEU A 118 -12.35 12.19 9.66
N GLY A 119 -11.58 13.17 10.13
CA GLY A 119 -12.05 14.24 10.99
C GLY A 119 -12.33 13.81 12.43
N LEU A 120 -11.68 12.74 12.91
CA LEU A 120 -11.72 12.30 14.30
C LEU A 120 -10.30 12.18 14.84
N ASP A 121 -10.09 12.60 16.09
CA ASP A 121 -8.81 12.50 16.76
C ASP A 121 -8.51 11.07 17.23
N ARG A 122 -7.23 10.82 17.52
CA ARG A 122 -6.73 9.52 17.95
C ARG A 122 -7.48 8.96 19.16
N LYS A 123 -7.69 9.77 20.21
CA LYS A 123 -8.24 9.31 21.49
C LYS A 123 -9.67 8.77 21.36
N PRO A 124 -10.64 9.53 20.81
CA PRO A 124 -12.00 8.99 20.62
C PRO A 124 -12.04 7.80 19.65
N LEU A 125 -11.17 7.74 18.65
CA LEU A 125 -11.09 6.56 17.77
C LEU A 125 -10.54 5.33 18.50
N GLN A 126 -9.55 5.50 19.37
CA GLN A 126 -9.04 4.42 20.21
C GLN A 126 -10.11 3.88 21.16
N GLU A 127 -10.93 4.75 21.75
CA GLU A 127 -12.06 4.38 22.60
C GLU A 127 -13.12 3.59 21.79
N ALA A 128 -13.42 4.02 20.56
CA ALA A 128 -14.31 3.29 19.65
C ALA A 128 -13.79 1.89 19.30
N CYS A 129 -12.49 1.75 19.00
CA CYS A 129 -11.86 0.46 18.77
C CYS A 129 -11.92 -0.44 20.01
N SER A 130 -11.62 0.13 21.19
CA SER A 130 -11.67 -0.62 22.45
C SER A 130 -13.08 -1.13 22.77
N ALA A 131 -14.10 -0.30 22.54
CA ALA A 131 -15.49 -0.71 22.73
C ALA A 131 -15.96 -1.79 21.74
N ALA A 132 -15.44 -1.75 20.51
CA ALA A 132 -15.76 -2.74 19.47
C ALA A 132 -15.01 -4.07 19.63
N SER A 133 -13.98 -4.14 20.46
CA SER A 133 -13.10 -5.33 20.61
C SER A 133 -13.81 -6.58 21.12
N ALA A 134 -15.00 -6.44 21.70
CA ALA A 134 -15.85 -7.58 22.07
C ALA A 134 -16.36 -8.40 20.87
N LEU A 135 -16.35 -7.81 19.66
CA LEU A 135 -16.77 -8.43 18.40
C LEU A 135 -15.62 -9.01 17.59
N GLY A 136 -14.38 -8.83 18.04
CA GLY A 136 -13.17 -9.29 17.37
C GLY A 136 -12.04 -8.24 17.44
N CYS A 137 -10.90 -8.57 16.83
CA CYS A 137 -9.76 -7.68 16.82
C CYS A 137 -10.03 -6.46 15.92
N VAL A 138 -9.82 -5.25 16.45
CA VAL A 138 -9.80 -4.00 15.70
C VAL A 138 -8.84 -3.01 16.34
N VAL A 139 -7.98 -2.41 15.51
CA VAL A 139 -6.96 -1.44 15.97
C VAL A 139 -6.85 -0.27 15.02
N ILE A 140 -6.24 0.82 15.48
CA ILE A 140 -5.79 1.88 14.58
C ILE A 140 -4.52 1.38 13.89
N ALA A 141 -4.64 1.09 12.60
CA ALA A 141 -3.60 0.52 11.77
C ALA A 141 -2.64 1.59 11.20
N ASN A 142 -3.17 2.76 10.78
CA ASN A 142 -2.37 3.84 10.21
C ASN A 142 -2.72 5.20 10.80
N TYR A 143 -1.69 5.99 11.01
CA TYR A 143 -1.74 7.40 11.38
C TYR A 143 -1.22 8.22 10.19
N ASN A 144 -2.09 8.47 9.19
CA ASN A 144 -1.64 9.05 7.91
C ASN A 144 -1.30 10.54 8.04
N CYS A 145 -2.18 11.30 8.65
CA CYS A 145 -1.97 12.73 8.97
C CYS A 145 -3.00 13.18 10.02
N PRO A 146 -2.87 14.39 10.58
CA PRO A 146 -3.90 14.94 11.45
C PRO A 146 -5.29 14.86 10.81
N GLY A 147 -6.25 14.24 11.51
CA GLY A 147 -7.61 14.05 11.03
C GLY A 147 -7.81 12.93 9.99
N GLN A 148 -6.79 12.12 9.71
CA GLN A 148 -6.92 10.94 8.85
C GLN A 148 -6.24 9.72 9.47
N LEU A 149 -7.05 8.83 10.00
CA LEU A 149 -6.64 7.57 10.61
C LEU A 149 -7.25 6.40 9.85
N VAL A 150 -6.65 5.23 9.97
CA VAL A 150 -7.21 4.00 9.38
C VAL A 150 -7.33 2.96 10.49
N ILE A 151 -8.50 2.35 10.61
CA ILE A 151 -8.73 1.18 11.46
C ILE A 151 -8.73 -0.09 10.61
N GLY A 152 -8.21 -1.17 11.16
CA GLY A 152 -8.17 -2.48 10.51
C GLY A 152 -8.41 -3.60 11.52
N GLY A 153 -8.95 -4.72 11.04
CA GLY A 153 -9.24 -5.86 11.88
C GLY A 153 -10.33 -6.77 11.33
N GLU A 154 -10.97 -7.52 12.22
CA GLU A 154 -12.08 -8.39 11.87
C GLU A 154 -13.30 -7.57 11.43
N GLN A 155 -13.97 -8.00 10.38
CA GLN A 155 -14.99 -7.21 9.68
C GLN A 155 -16.10 -6.68 10.60
N ALA A 156 -16.60 -7.52 11.52
CA ALA A 156 -17.66 -7.11 12.46
C ALA A 156 -17.16 -6.04 13.44
N ALA A 157 -15.95 -6.19 13.98
CA ALA A 157 -15.36 -5.24 14.92
C ALA A 157 -15.03 -3.90 14.22
N VAL A 158 -14.51 -3.93 12.99
CA VAL A 158 -14.25 -2.72 12.20
C VAL A 158 -15.55 -1.97 11.89
N ALA A 159 -16.63 -2.69 11.52
CA ALA A 159 -17.94 -2.08 11.27
C ALA A 159 -18.49 -1.39 12.52
N GLN A 160 -18.41 -2.04 13.68
CA GLN A 160 -18.84 -1.47 14.95
C GLN A 160 -17.98 -0.27 15.36
N ALA A 161 -16.65 -0.36 15.26
CA ALA A 161 -15.76 0.75 15.56
C ALA A 161 -16.03 1.96 14.65
N ALA A 162 -16.34 1.75 13.38
CA ALA A 162 -16.70 2.81 12.45
C ALA A 162 -18.04 3.48 12.80
N ALA A 163 -19.03 2.71 13.28
CA ALA A 163 -20.30 3.27 13.78
C ALA A 163 -20.06 4.15 15.01
N LEU A 164 -19.34 3.65 16.01
CA LEU A 164 -18.97 4.39 17.21
C LEU A 164 -18.12 5.65 16.89
N ALA A 165 -17.21 5.54 15.93
CA ALA A 165 -16.42 6.68 15.47
C ALA A 165 -17.31 7.79 14.86
N LYS A 166 -18.36 7.44 14.12
CA LYS A 166 -19.33 8.42 13.59
C LYS A 166 -20.11 9.08 14.71
N GLU A 167 -20.56 8.33 15.72
CA GLU A 167 -21.23 8.87 16.90
C GLU A 167 -20.33 9.81 17.69
N ALA A 168 -19.01 9.51 17.74
CA ALA A 168 -17.98 10.35 18.36
C ALA A 168 -17.59 11.58 17.53
N GLY A 169 -18.19 11.79 16.35
CA GLY A 169 -17.99 12.97 15.53
C GLY A 169 -17.08 12.78 14.31
N ALA A 170 -16.74 11.56 13.92
CA ALA A 170 -16.02 11.32 12.66
C ALA A 170 -16.82 11.86 11.46
N ARG A 171 -16.17 12.70 10.69
CA ARG A 171 -16.80 13.35 9.54
C ARG A 171 -17.13 12.36 8.42
N ARG A 172 -16.30 11.32 8.25
CA ARG A 172 -16.48 10.28 7.25
C ARG A 172 -15.75 8.99 7.64
N CYS A 173 -16.39 7.84 7.42
CA CYS A 173 -15.78 6.52 7.47
C CYS A 173 -15.93 5.87 6.10
N MET A 174 -14.82 5.51 5.46
CA MET A 174 -14.79 4.99 4.09
C MET A 174 -14.10 3.62 4.07
N PRO A 175 -14.76 2.56 3.58
CA PRO A 175 -14.11 1.27 3.42
C PRO A 175 -12.98 1.36 2.40
N LEU A 176 -11.86 0.71 2.71
CA LEU A 176 -10.75 0.59 1.79
C LEU A 176 -10.88 -0.69 0.98
N LYS A 177 -10.58 -0.60 -0.33
CA LYS A 177 -10.52 -1.75 -1.23
C LYS A 177 -9.16 -2.44 -1.08
N VAL A 178 -9.01 -3.21 -0.01
CA VAL A 178 -7.79 -3.97 0.29
C VAL A 178 -8.14 -5.42 0.59
N SER A 179 -7.18 -6.31 0.38
CA SER A 179 -7.36 -7.76 0.53
C SER A 179 -7.17 -8.26 1.96
N GLY A 180 -6.91 -7.39 2.94
CA GLY A 180 -6.68 -7.82 4.32
C GLY A 180 -6.55 -6.68 5.32
N PRO A 181 -6.52 -7.00 6.64
CA PRO A 181 -6.43 -6.04 7.74
C PRO A 181 -4.97 -5.72 8.03
N PHE A 182 -4.30 -5.06 7.10
CA PHE A 182 -2.87 -4.78 7.19
C PHE A 182 -2.53 -3.78 8.30
N HIS A 183 -1.33 -3.95 8.91
CA HIS A 183 -0.83 -3.18 10.06
C HIS A 183 -1.68 -3.40 11.31
#